data_64c2c17ebdb00196274c8ecd5bed59eb
#
_entry.id   64c2c17ebdb00196274c8ecd5bed59eb
#
_cell.length_a   1.000
_cell.length_b   1.000
_cell.length_c   1.000
_cell.angle_alpha   90.00
_cell.angle_beta   90.00
_cell.angle_gamma   90.00
#
_symmetry.space_group_name_H-M   'P 1'
#
loop_
_entity.id
_entity.type
_entity.pdbx_description
1 polymer ?
#
loop_
_entity_poly.entity_id
_entity_poly.type
_entity_poly.pdbx_seq_one_letter_code
_entity_poly.pdbx_strand_id
1 'polypeptide(L)'
;MWSILFFAAAIYLIIQAFKFHILLGFGAIIAVLIYGYLRWYSDFCTTKARTVYSKDPQKALEWFERGYKRGMTIGQQEVYAYYLLREGQVEKAEKIYKHLLIQRLKPELRLKLRADYAVLLLKTGRIDEAIEELEEVTLNYVNSTTYGTLGYLYLLKNNRRKAESYNKEAYDYNSSDPVILDNCVQLYIKLGNYQEAKGYADQLLQKKPYFVEAYYDAAYVYMKLGDFEKALELVKQAKQCRITFMSTIKEEELARFEESIKSKNQDIPHKLGSFTFSPDKEQTEEIILEYDDEEESTIVEYEAFPDLEEDENDPFI
;
A
#
# COMPACT_ATOMS: atom_id res chain seq x y z
N MET A 1 2.90 30.18 -5.48
CA MET A 1 2.57 31.60 -5.72
C MET A 1 1.77 32.22 -4.56
N TRP A 2 0.66 31.65 -4.10
CA TRP A 2 -0.14 32.18 -2.97
C TRP A 2 0.62 32.31 -1.64
N SER A 3 1.51 31.36 -1.33
CA SER A 3 2.32 31.41 -0.09
C SER A 3 3.26 32.62 -0.06
N ILE A 4 3.88 32.97 -1.18
CA ILE A 4 4.79 34.13 -1.28
C ILE A 4 4.01 35.43 -1.07
N LEU A 5 2.83 35.56 -1.69
CA LEU A 5 1.95 36.71 -1.53
C LEU A 5 1.48 36.86 -0.07
N PHE A 6 1.17 35.73 0.60
CA PHE A 6 0.80 35.74 2.01
C PHE A 6 1.95 36.25 2.91
N PHE A 7 3.18 35.75 2.71
CA PHE A 7 4.33 36.21 3.47
C PHE A 7 4.65 37.70 3.22
N ALA A 8 4.57 38.13 1.96
CA ALA A 8 4.76 39.54 1.63
C ALA A 8 3.72 40.45 2.30
N ALA A 9 2.44 40.04 2.26
CA ALA A 9 1.37 40.78 2.94
C ALA A 9 1.54 40.80 4.48
N ALA A 10 1.92 39.66 5.07
CA ALA A 10 2.18 39.55 6.50
C ALA A 10 3.34 40.48 6.95
N ILE A 11 4.45 40.48 6.20
CA ILE A 11 5.58 41.37 6.47
C ILE A 11 5.16 42.84 6.35
N TYR A 12 4.41 43.19 5.32
CA TYR A 12 3.90 44.54 5.13
C TYR A 12 3.03 44.99 6.32
N LEU A 13 2.09 44.16 6.76
CA LEU A 13 1.21 44.44 7.91
C LEU A 13 2.01 44.62 9.23
N ILE A 14 3.03 43.77 9.44
CA ILE A 14 3.91 43.90 10.62
C ILE A 14 4.65 45.24 10.59
N ILE A 15 5.21 45.65 9.44
CA ILE A 15 5.89 46.93 9.29
C ILE A 15 4.94 48.10 9.58
N GLN A 16 3.72 48.06 9.06
CA GLN A 16 2.72 49.13 9.35
C GLN A 16 2.32 49.16 10.82
N ALA A 17 2.16 47.99 11.47
CA ALA A 17 1.87 47.92 12.90
C ALA A 17 2.99 48.54 13.76
N PHE A 18 4.27 48.31 13.40
CA PHE A 18 5.41 48.96 14.07
C PHE A 18 5.45 50.49 13.89
N LYS A 19 5.04 50.98 12.71
CA LYS A 19 4.95 52.44 12.49
C LYS A 19 3.90 53.12 13.39
N PHE A 20 2.85 52.36 13.75
CA PHE A 20 1.79 52.88 14.61
C PHE A 20 2.16 52.83 16.09
N HIS A 21 2.62 51.65 16.57
CA HIS A 21 3.04 51.46 17.96
C HIS A 21 3.86 50.17 18.10
N ILE A 22 4.93 50.22 18.89
CA ILE A 22 5.85 49.11 19.06
C ILE A 22 5.16 47.82 19.55
N LEU A 23 4.22 47.94 20.50
CA LEU A 23 3.45 46.80 21.01
C LEU A 23 2.52 46.19 19.97
N LEU A 24 1.96 46.99 19.07
CA LEU A 24 1.15 46.47 17.95
C LEU A 24 2.00 45.70 16.96
N GLY A 25 3.24 46.11 16.70
CA GLY A 25 4.19 45.37 15.88
C GLY A 25 4.51 43.97 16.43
N PHE A 26 4.81 43.90 17.73
CA PHE A 26 5.02 42.60 18.40
C PHE A 26 3.74 41.75 18.41
N GLY A 27 2.57 42.35 18.65
CA GLY A 27 1.29 41.67 18.57
C GLY A 27 1.02 41.06 17.19
N ALA A 28 1.34 41.80 16.11
CA ALA A 28 1.22 41.31 14.73
C ALA A 28 2.16 40.14 14.46
N ILE A 29 3.42 40.19 14.93
CA ILE A 29 4.34 39.03 14.82
C ILE A 29 3.76 37.80 15.50
N ILE A 30 3.31 37.96 16.77
CA ILE A 30 2.73 36.85 17.54
C ILE A 30 1.51 36.26 16.79
N ALA A 31 0.63 37.13 16.27
CA ALA A 31 -0.55 36.71 15.52
C ALA A 31 -0.17 35.90 14.26
N VAL A 32 0.84 36.32 13.49
CA VAL A 32 1.35 35.63 12.32
C VAL A 32 1.98 34.28 12.72
N LEU A 33 2.74 34.23 13.82
CA LEU A 33 3.32 32.98 14.31
C LEU A 33 2.24 31.98 14.76
N ILE A 34 1.22 32.43 15.47
CA ILE A 34 0.08 31.62 15.89
C ILE A 34 -0.66 31.10 14.65
N TYR A 35 -0.95 31.97 13.68
CA TYR A 35 -1.60 31.59 12.44
C TYR A 35 -0.77 30.55 11.68
N GLY A 36 0.53 30.77 11.51
CA GLY A 36 1.45 29.83 10.89
C GLY A 36 1.46 28.49 11.62
N TYR A 37 1.57 28.49 12.94
CA TYR A 37 1.51 27.28 13.74
C TYR A 37 0.18 26.51 13.53
N LEU A 38 -0.96 27.22 13.59
CA LEU A 38 -2.26 26.58 13.39
C LEU A 38 -2.45 26.04 11.97
N ARG A 39 -1.91 26.75 10.95
CA ARG A 39 -2.07 26.41 9.53
C ARG A 39 -1.19 25.24 9.10
N TRP A 40 0.04 25.15 9.60
CA TRP A 40 1.02 24.14 9.18
C TRP A 40 1.27 23.04 10.23
N TYR A 41 0.55 23.06 11.36
CA TYR A 41 0.76 22.08 12.42
C TYR A 41 0.49 20.64 11.98
N SER A 42 -0.55 20.41 11.17
CA SER A 42 -0.86 19.08 10.62
C SER A 42 0.22 18.58 9.66
N ASP A 43 0.79 19.46 8.82
CA ASP A 43 1.91 19.14 7.93
C ASP A 43 3.15 18.76 8.74
N PHE A 44 3.46 19.53 9.78
CA PHE A 44 4.54 19.20 10.71
C PHE A 44 4.33 17.85 11.39
N CYS A 45 3.13 17.58 11.91
CA CYS A 45 2.80 16.32 12.54
C CYS A 45 2.95 15.14 11.56
N THR A 46 2.45 15.27 10.34
CA THR A 46 2.55 14.25 9.30
C THR A 46 4.00 13.97 8.93
N THR A 47 4.81 15.01 8.70
CA THR A 47 6.22 14.87 8.38
C THR A 47 6.99 14.24 9.55
N LYS A 48 6.72 14.66 10.78
CA LYS A 48 7.34 14.09 11.97
C LYS A 48 6.97 12.64 12.17
N ALA A 49 5.70 12.28 11.96
CA ALA A 49 5.22 10.91 12.02
C ALA A 49 5.99 10.01 11.03
N ARG A 50 6.08 10.41 9.76
CA ARG A 50 6.82 9.67 8.73
C ARG A 50 8.30 9.46 9.11
N THR A 51 8.98 10.49 9.61
CA THR A 51 10.41 10.39 9.98
C THR A 51 10.67 9.52 11.21
N VAL A 52 9.71 9.43 12.12
CA VAL A 52 9.84 8.62 13.35
C VAL A 52 9.43 7.17 13.11
N TYR A 53 8.57 6.91 12.14
CA TYR A 53 7.90 5.63 11.93
C TYR A 53 8.85 4.42 11.85
N SER A 54 9.98 4.54 11.17
CA SER A 54 10.94 3.44 11.04
C SER A 54 11.57 3.00 12.36
N LYS A 55 11.62 3.91 13.36
CA LYS A 55 12.24 3.68 14.68
C LYS A 55 11.19 3.38 15.75
N ASP A 56 10.08 4.08 15.73
CA ASP A 56 9.02 4.01 16.74
C ASP A 56 7.65 4.24 16.10
N PRO A 57 7.00 3.15 15.64
CA PRO A 57 5.70 3.22 14.99
C PRO A 57 4.59 3.77 15.88
N GLN A 58 4.59 3.43 17.19
CA GLN A 58 3.58 3.91 18.10
C GLN A 58 3.66 5.42 18.27
N LYS A 59 4.86 5.95 18.44
CA LYS A 59 5.09 7.40 18.49
C LYS A 59 4.75 8.10 17.19
N ALA A 60 4.94 7.44 16.05
CA ALA A 60 4.49 7.96 14.76
C ALA A 60 2.97 8.07 14.70
N LEU A 61 2.23 7.05 15.14
CA LEU A 61 0.78 7.10 15.21
C LEU A 61 0.27 8.19 16.15
N GLU A 62 0.95 8.45 17.27
CA GLU A 62 0.63 9.59 18.14
C GLU A 62 0.76 10.94 17.41
N TRP A 63 1.81 11.11 16.59
CA TRP A 63 1.97 12.33 15.80
C TRP A 63 0.88 12.46 14.74
N PHE A 64 0.55 11.38 14.04
CA PHE A 64 -0.59 11.39 13.11
C PHE A 64 -1.89 11.75 13.82
N GLU A 65 -2.19 11.16 14.97
CA GLU A 65 -3.40 11.44 15.76
C GLU A 65 -3.48 12.93 16.18
N ARG A 66 -2.35 13.53 16.59
CA ARG A 66 -2.28 14.96 16.92
C ARG A 66 -2.60 15.84 15.70
N GLY A 67 -2.04 15.48 14.54
CA GLY A 67 -2.34 16.19 13.29
C GLY A 67 -3.79 16.02 12.88
N TYR A 68 -4.33 14.80 12.99
CA TYR A 68 -5.72 14.48 12.64
C TYR A 68 -6.72 15.32 13.44
N LYS A 69 -6.53 15.43 14.76
CA LYS A 69 -7.36 16.29 15.64
C LYS A 69 -7.31 17.78 15.30
N ARG A 70 -6.28 18.24 14.60
CA ARG A 70 -6.13 19.64 14.17
C ARG A 70 -6.61 19.92 12.75
N GLY A 71 -7.08 18.89 12.03
CA GLY A 71 -7.58 19.01 10.68
C GLY A 71 -6.49 18.73 9.65
N MET A 72 -6.36 17.46 9.26
CA MET A 72 -5.54 17.02 8.15
C MET A 72 -6.24 17.23 6.82
N THR A 73 -5.47 17.46 5.76
CA THR A 73 -5.95 17.38 4.39
C THR A 73 -6.36 15.95 4.06
N ILE A 74 -7.10 15.74 2.97
CA ILE A 74 -7.53 14.42 2.52
C ILE A 74 -6.33 13.49 2.33
N GLY A 75 -5.28 13.95 1.64
CA GLY A 75 -4.06 13.15 1.42
C GLY A 75 -3.31 12.80 2.70
N GLN A 76 -3.30 13.68 3.70
CA GLN A 76 -2.71 13.38 5.02
C GLN A 76 -3.53 12.35 5.79
N GLN A 77 -4.88 12.42 5.71
CA GLN A 77 -5.76 11.43 6.32
C GLN A 77 -5.63 10.06 5.66
N GLU A 78 -5.50 9.99 4.34
CA GLU A 78 -5.20 8.79 3.57
C GLU A 78 -3.89 8.14 4.05
N VAL A 79 -2.82 8.93 4.12
CA VAL A 79 -1.52 8.46 4.65
C VAL A 79 -1.67 7.95 6.08
N TYR A 80 -2.38 8.66 6.94
CA TYR A 80 -2.62 8.20 8.31
C TYR A 80 -3.40 6.89 8.35
N ALA A 81 -4.46 6.74 7.54
CA ALA A 81 -5.23 5.50 7.42
C ALA A 81 -4.35 4.32 6.98
N TYR A 82 -3.43 4.53 6.01
CA TYR A 82 -2.47 3.52 5.60
C TYR A 82 -1.54 3.09 6.76
N TYR A 83 -1.01 4.03 7.54
CA TYR A 83 -0.15 3.69 8.69
C TYR A 83 -0.93 3.00 9.81
N LEU A 84 -2.18 3.37 10.05
CA LEU A 84 -3.08 2.65 10.96
C LEU A 84 -3.29 1.20 10.52
N LEU A 85 -3.60 0.99 9.24
CA LEU A 85 -3.75 -0.35 8.67
C LEU A 85 -2.46 -1.16 8.83
N ARG A 86 -1.33 -0.57 8.53
CA ARG A 86 -0.01 -1.22 8.63
C ARG A 86 0.31 -1.68 10.07
N GLU A 87 -0.18 -0.96 11.08
CA GLU A 87 -0.04 -1.31 12.50
C GLU A 87 -1.24 -2.10 13.04
N GLY A 88 -2.13 -2.60 12.18
CA GLY A 88 -3.27 -3.45 12.57
C GLY A 88 -4.42 -2.72 13.25
N GLN A 89 -4.43 -1.36 13.21
CA GLN A 89 -5.58 -0.58 13.72
C GLN A 89 -6.65 -0.45 12.63
N VAL A 90 -7.19 -1.60 12.22
CA VAL A 90 -8.07 -1.76 11.06
C VAL A 90 -9.32 -0.90 11.16
N GLU A 91 -10.02 -0.94 12.30
CA GLU A 91 -11.30 -0.24 12.48
C GLU A 91 -11.12 1.28 12.35
N LYS A 92 -10.00 1.82 12.86
CA LYS A 92 -9.69 3.24 12.72
C LYS A 92 -9.34 3.60 11.28
N ALA A 93 -8.55 2.77 10.60
CA ALA A 93 -8.20 2.97 9.19
C ALA A 93 -9.47 2.94 8.33
N GLU A 94 -10.33 1.94 8.50
CA GLU A 94 -11.58 1.80 7.76
C GLU A 94 -12.52 2.98 8.00
N LYS A 95 -12.63 3.45 9.25
CA LYS A 95 -13.43 4.64 9.58
C LYS A 95 -12.95 5.88 8.84
N ILE A 96 -11.64 6.07 8.71
CA ILE A 96 -11.08 7.21 7.97
C ILE A 96 -11.37 7.06 6.48
N TYR A 97 -11.11 5.90 5.86
CA TYR A 97 -11.42 5.67 4.44
C TYR A 97 -12.90 5.90 4.13
N LYS A 98 -13.82 5.30 4.92
CA LYS A 98 -15.27 5.50 4.74
C LYS A 98 -15.66 6.98 4.90
N HIS A 99 -15.09 7.69 5.88
CA HIS A 99 -15.33 9.12 6.06
C HIS A 99 -14.84 9.94 4.85
N LEU A 100 -13.69 9.61 4.29
CA LEU A 100 -13.16 10.29 3.10
C LEU A 100 -14.04 10.02 1.87
N LEU A 101 -14.47 8.78 1.65
CA LEU A 101 -15.24 8.37 0.47
C LEU A 101 -16.65 8.98 0.40
N ILE A 102 -17.26 9.37 1.53
CA ILE A 102 -18.55 10.07 1.53
C ILE A 102 -18.43 11.57 1.24
N GLN A 103 -17.22 12.15 1.25
CA GLN A 103 -17.01 13.56 0.95
C GLN A 103 -17.17 13.85 -0.55
N ARG A 104 -17.39 15.13 -0.90
CA ARG A 104 -17.39 15.59 -2.29
C ARG A 104 -15.96 15.68 -2.78
N LEU A 105 -15.50 14.66 -3.50
CA LEU A 105 -14.15 14.55 -4.03
C LEU A 105 -14.12 14.75 -5.54
N LYS A 106 -12.96 15.14 -6.07
CA LYS A 106 -12.67 15.02 -7.50
C LYS A 106 -12.71 13.53 -7.91
N PRO A 107 -13.16 13.18 -9.13
CA PRO A 107 -13.27 11.78 -9.56
C PRO A 107 -11.98 10.98 -9.37
N GLU A 108 -10.83 11.49 -9.80
CA GLU A 108 -9.53 10.82 -9.70
C GLU A 108 -9.14 10.51 -8.25
N LEU A 109 -9.32 11.49 -7.35
CA LEU A 109 -9.02 11.30 -5.93
C LEU A 109 -9.96 10.28 -5.30
N ARG A 110 -11.23 10.22 -5.71
CA ARG A 110 -12.17 9.20 -5.28
C ARG A 110 -11.72 7.81 -5.71
N LEU A 111 -11.31 7.66 -6.98
CA LEU A 111 -10.83 6.38 -7.52
C LEU A 111 -9.55 5.91 -6.82
N LYS A 112 -8.61 6.84 -6.58
CA LYS A 112 -7.41 6.54 -5.78
C LYS A 112 -7.77 6.04 -4.39
N LEU A 113 -8.64 6.74 -3.66
CA LEU A 113 -9.06 6.33 -2.32
C LEU A 113 -9.81 4.99 -2.30
N ARG A 114 -10.57 4.68 -3.34
CA ARG A 114 -11.20 3.36 -3.51
C ARG A 114 -10.15 2.27 -3.71
N ALA A 115 -9.12 2.54 -4.51
CA ALA A 115 -8.00 1.60 -4.70
C ALA A 115 -7.27 1.32 -3.38
N ASP A 116 -6.99 2.35 -2.58
CA ASP A 116 -6.35 2.20 -1.27
C ASP A 116 -7.27 1.49 -0.26
N TYR A 117 -8.58 1.75 -0.31
CA TYR A 117 -9.56 1.05 0.50
C TYR A 117 -9.66 -0.43 0.13
N ALA A 118 -9.55 -0.77 -1.15
CA ALA A 118 -9.52 -2.17 -1.60
C ALA A 118 -8.31 -2.95 -1.03
N VAL A 119 -7.17 -2.29 -0.78
CA VAL A 119 -6.04 -2.91 -0.07
C VAL A 119 -6.43 -3.24 1.38
N LEU A 120 -7.20 -2.38 2.06
CA LEU A 120 -7.73 -2.68 3.39
C LEU A 120 -8.69 -3.89 3.33
N LEU A 121 -9.61 -3.93 2.36
CA LEU A 121 -10.51 -5.05 2.15
C LEU A 121 -9.74 -6.35 1.94
N LEU A 122 -8.72 -6.34 1.07
CA LEU A 122 -7.81 -7.47 0.86
C LEU A 122 -7.19 -7.92 2.20
N LYS A 123 -6.62 -7.00 2.99
CA LYS A 123 -5.91 -7.35 4.24
C LYS A 123 -6.84 -7.76 5.38
N THR A 124 -8.13 -7.53 5.24
CA THR A 124 -9.18 -8.01 6.17
C THR A 124 -9.91 -9.25 5.68
N GLY A 125 -9.46 -9.87 4.57
CA GLY A 125 -10.06 -11.09 4.01
C GLY A 125 -11.35 -10.88 3.24
N ARG A 126 -11.76 -9.63 3.00
CA ARG A 126 -12.96 -9.26 2.22
C ARG A 126 -12.63 -9.26 0.72
N ILE A 127 -12.25 -10.46 0.23
CA ILE A 127 -11.65 -10.63 -1.11
C ILE A 127 -12.60 -10.22 -2.23
N ASP A 128 -13.87 -10.64 -2.16
CA ASP A 128 -14.84 -10.37 -3.22
C ASP A 128 -15.17 -8.88 -3.31
N GLU A 129 -15.32 -8.21 -2.17
CA GLU A 129 -15.51 -6.76 -2.13
C GLU A 129 -14.29 -6.01 -2.67
N ALA A 130 -13.07 -6.50 -2.39
CA ALA A 130 -11.86 -5.88 -2.92
C ALA A 130 -11.77 -6.04 -4.45
N ILE A 131 -12.18 -7.17 -5.00
CA ILE A 131 -12.23 -7.41 -6.45
C ILE A 131 -13.26 -6.47 -7.10
N GLU A 132 -14.49 -6.42 -6.58
CA GLU A 132 -15.56 -5.56 -7.10
C GLU A 132 -15.12 -4.09 -7.13
N GLU A 133 -14.55 -3.59 -6.03
CA GLU A 133 -14.04 -2.22 -5.95
C GLU A 133 -12.96 -1.94 -7.00
N LEU A 134 -11.99 -2.87 -7.16
CA LEU A 134 -10.86 -2.64 -8.07
C LEU A 134 -11.23 -2.87 -9.54
N GLU A 135 -12.12 -3.80 -9.87
CA GLU A 135 -12.60 -3.96 -11.26
C GLU A 135 -13.30 -2.69 -11.72
N GLU A 136 -14.12 -2.05 -10.88
CA GLU A 136 -14.76 -0.79 -11.21
C GLU A 136 -13.74 0.36 -11.31
N VAL A 137 -12.79 0.42 -10.38
CA VAL A 137 -11.75 1.46 -10.37
C VAL A 137 -10.90 1.40 -11.63
N THR A 138 -10.49 0.20 -12.07
CA THR A 138 -9.59 0.03 -13.23
C THR A 138 -10.22 0.41 -14.56
N LEU A 139 -11.53 0.61 -14.65
CA LEU A 139 -12.17 1.16 -15.85
C LEU A 139 -11.71 2.60 -16.16
N ASN A 140 -11.33 3.36 -15.13
CA ASN A 140 -11.02 4.79 -15.29
C ASN A 140 -9.75 5.24 -14.54
N TYR A 141 -9.13 4.36 -13.76
CA TYR A 141 -7.95 4.70 -12.96
C TYR A 141 -7.04 3.49 -12.83
N VAL A 142 -5.85 3.61 -13.36
CA VAL A 142 -4.86 2.54 -13.39
C VAL A 142 -3.55 3.02 -12.79
N ASN A 143 -2.99 2.22 -11.88
CA ASN A 143 -1.63 2.39 -11.36
C ASN A 143 -1.08 1.03 -10.89
N SER A 144 0.18 1.00 -10.43
CA SER A 144 0.81 -0.22 -9.91
C SER A 144 -0.01 -0.88 -8.78
N THR A 145 -0.64 -0.09 -7.91
CA THR A 145 -1.45 -0.62 -6.80
C THR A 145 -2.70 -1.33 -7.30
N THR A 146 -3.45 -0.73 -8.25
CA THR A 146 -4.68 -1.32 -8.78
C THR A 146 -4.40 -2.64 -9.50
N TYR A 147 -3.47 -2.62 -10.45
CA TYR A 147 -3.11 -3.83 -11.20
C TYR A 147 -2.46 -4.90 -10.32
N GLY A 148 -1.49 -4.51 -9.49
CA GLY A 148 -0.80 -5.45 -8.60
C GLY A 148 -1.76 -6.08 -7.59
N THR A 149 -2.68 -5.30 -7.02
CA THR A 149 -3.67 -5.84 -6.06
C THR A 149 -4.67 -6.77 -6.75
N LEU A 150 -5.18 -6.44 -7.95
CA LEU A 150 -6.06 -7.34 -8.71
C LEU A 150 -5.35 -8.64 -9.09
N GLY A 151 -4.14 -8.57 -9.61
CA GLY A 151 -3.35 -9.75 -9.94
C GLY A 151 -3.20 -10.69 -8.74
N TYR A 152 -2.91 -10.13 -7.55
CA TYR A 152 -2.81 -10.88 -6.32
C TYR A 152 -4.16 -11.46 -5.84
N LEU A 153 -5.24 -10.67 -5.91
CA LEU A 153 -6.59 -11.13 -5.54
C LEU A 153 -7.02 -12.34 -6.37
N TYR A 154 -6.76 -12.32 -7.67
CA TYR A 154 -7.08 -13.47 -8.54
C TYR A 154 -6.16 -14.67 -8.32
N LEU A 155 -4.92 -14.47 -7.85
CA LEU A 155 -4.10 -15.57 -7.34
C LEU A 155 -4.73 -16.23 -6.11
N LEU A 156 -5.26 -15.43 -5.17
CA LEU A 156 -5.96 -15.92 -3.98
C LEU A 156 -7.24 -16.67 -4.33
N LYS A 157 -8.02 -16.15 -5.27
CA LYS A 157 -9.26 -16.80 -5.77
C LYS A 157 -9.00 -18.03 -6.64
N ASN A 158 -7.74 -18.39 -6.88
CA ASN A 158 -7.36 -19.48 -7.78
C ASN A 158 -7.89 -19.35 -9.22
N ASN A 159 -8.25 -18.11 -9.61
CA ASN A 159 -8.67 -17.83 -10.98
C ASN A 159 -7.44 -17.63 -11.87
N ARG A 160 -6.93 -18.72 -12.41
CA ARG A 160 -5.70 -18.77 -13.21
C ARG A 160 -5.73 -17.76 -14.37
N ARG A 161 -6.81 -17.76 -15.17
CA ARG A 161 -6.92 -16.93 -16.38
C ARG A 161 -6.82 -15.44 -16.04
N LYS A 162 -7.60 -14.97 -15.07
CA LYS A 162 -7.57 -13.57 -14.65
C LYS A 162 -6.27 -13.23 -13.94
N ALA A 163 -5.70 -14.13 -13.10
CA ALA A 163 -4.42 -13.91 -12.47
C ALA A 163 -3.28 -13.73 -13.49
N GLU A 164 -3.21 -14.56 -14.54
CA GLU A 164 -2.23 -14.43 -15.62
C GLU A 164 -2.42 -13.11 -16.39
N SER A 165 -3.67 -12.73 -16.74
CA SER A 165 -3.96 -11.49 -17.47
C SER A 165 -3.55 -10.26 -16.65
N TYR A 166 -4.07 -10.10 -15.43
CA TYR A 166 -3.80 -8.93 -14.61
C TYR A 166 -2.34 -8.81 -14.17
N ASN A 167 -1.64 -9.93 -13.87
CA ASN A 167 -0.22 -9.86 -13.53
C ASN A 167 0.64 -9.51 -14.75
N LYS A 168 0.25 -9.96 -15.96
CA LYS A 168 0.90 -9.54 -17.19
C LYS A 168 0.70 -8.05 -17.44
N GLU A 169 -0.54 -7.56 -17.36
CA GLU A 169 -0.85 -6.13 -17.52
C GLU A 169 -0.13 -5.27 -16.47
N ALA A 170 -0.08 -5.72 -15.21
CA ALA A 170 0.69 -5.07 -14.16
C ALA A 170 2.19 -4.98 -14.51
N TYR A 171 2.77 -6.08 -14.99
CA TYR A 171 4.18 -6.12 -15.38
C TYR A 171 4.46 -5.23 -16.59
N ASP A 172 3.60 -5.24 -17.60
CA ASP A 172 3.71 -4.38 -18.77
C ASP A 172 3.58 -2.90 -18.39
N TYR A 173 2.74 -2.58 -17.40
CA TYR A 173 2.58 -1.23 -16.87
C TYR A 173 3.81 -0.76 -16.07
N ASN A 174 4.33 -1.58 -15.16
CA ASN A 174 5.51 -1.24 -14.36
C ASN A 174 6.33 -2.47 -13.96
N SER A 175 7.22 -2.91 -14.84
CA SER A 175 8.12 -4.07 -14.63
C SER A 175 9.19 -3.83 -13.55
N SER A 176 9.27 -2.63 -12.97
CA SER A 176 10.25 -2.32 -11.92
C SER A 176 9.65 -2.29 -10.51
N ASP A 177 8.34 -2.40 -10.37
CA ASP A 177 7.65 -2.40 -9.08
C ASP A 177 7.88 -3.71 -8.33
N PRO A 178 8.45 -3.68 -7.10
CA PRO A 178 8.74 -4.91 -6.36
C PRO A 178 7.50 -5.75 -6.01
N VAL A 179 6.33 -5.14 -5.81
CA VAL A 179 5.09 -5.86 -5.50
C VAL A 179 4.59 -6.60 -6.73
N ILE A 180 4.66 -5.96 -7.91
CA ILE A 180 4.30 -6.60 -9.18
C ILE A 180 5.24 -7.76 -9.50
N LEU A 181 6.54 -7.57 -9.31
CA LEU A 181 7.53 -8.64 -9.50
C LEU A 181 7.27 -9.82 -8.56
N ASP A 182 6.92 -9.57 -7.30
CA ASP A 182 6.59 -10.60 -6.33
C ASP A 182 5.32 -11.37 -6.73
N ASN A 183 4.28 -10.68 -7.17
CA ASN A 183 3.09 -11.32 -7.70
C ASN A 183 3.39 -12.24 -8.89
N CYS A 184 4.31 -11.84 -9.79
CA CYS A 184 4.77 -12.72 -10.87
C CYS A 184 5.50 -13.94 -10.33
N VAL A 185 6.35 -13.81 -9.31
CA VAL A 185 6.99 -14.95 -8.64
C VAL A 185 5.93 -15.91 -8.11
N GLN A 186 4.94 -15.41 -7.37
CA GLN A 186 3.86 -16.22 -6.79
C GLN A 186 3.00 -16.90 -7.86
N LEU A 187 2.69 -16.20 -8.97
CA LEU A 187 1.97 -16.76 -10.11
C LEU A 187 2.71 -18.00 -10.67
N TYR A 188 4.00 -17.85 -10.97
CA TYR A 188 4.77 -18.95 -11.55
C TYR A 188 5.08 -20.08 -10.55
N ILE A 189 5.18 -19.78 -9.24
CA ILE A 189 5.18 -20.81 -8.19
C ILE A 189 3.90 -21.64 -8.26
N LYS A 190 2.74 -20.96 -8.34
CA LYS A 190 1.43 -21.63 -8.39
C LYS A 190 1.24 -22.46 -9.65
N LEU A 191 1.85 -22.03 -10.77
CA LEU A 191 1.88 -22.78 -12.02
C LEU A 191 2.92 -23.92 -12.02
N GLY A 192 3.73 -24.07 -10.97
CA GLY A 192 4.79 -25.07 -10.90
C GLY A 192 6.00 -24.77 -11.80
N ASN A 193 6.05 -23.59 -12.43
CA ASN A 193 7.15 -23.18 -13.30
C ASN A 193 8.22 -22.42 -12.52
N TYR A 194 9.02 -23.14 -11.76
CA TYR A 194 10.02 -22.57 -10.87
C TYR A 194 11.18 -21.89 -11.62
N GLN A 195 11.46 -22.25 -12.86
CA GLN A 195 12.48 -21.57 -13.66
C GLN A 195 12.06 -20.17 -14.06
N GLU A 196 10.81 -20.00 -14.48
CA GLU A 196 10.24 -18.68 -14.78
C GLU A 196 10.11 -17.84 -13.52
N ALA A 197 9.61 -18.45 -12.42
CA ALA A 197 9.54 -17.81 -11.11
C ALA A 197 10.91 -17.27 -10.66
N LYS A 198 12.00 -18.02 -10.92
CA LYS A 198 13.36 -17.60 -10.61
C LYS A 198 13.75 -16.33 -11.38
N GLY A 199 13.38 -16.24 -12.67
CA GLY A 199 13.66 -15.05 -13.48
C GLY A 199 13.07 -13.77 -12.87
N TYR A 200 11.83 -13.83 -12.36
CA TYR A 200 11.18 -12.71 -11.66
C TYR A 200 11.77 -12.50 -10.25
N ALA A 201 12.07 -13.58 -9.53
CA ALA A 201 12.69 -13.47 -8.21
C ALA A 201 14.06 -12.79 -8.27
N ASP A 202 14.88 -13.09 -9.28
CA ASP A 202 16.19 -12.44 -9.46
C ASP A 202 16.03 -10.93 -9.74
N GLN A 203 15.05 -10.54 -10.57
CA GLN A 203 14.74 -9.13 -10.81
C GLN A 203 14.25 -8.43 -9.53
N LEU A 204 13.37 -9.08 -8.78
CA LEU A 204 12.85 -8.59 -7.51
C LEU A 204 13.97 -8.35 -6.50
N LEU A 205 14.87 -9.30 -6.32
CA LEU A 205 16.00 -9.20 -5.37
C LEU A 205 16.98 -8.06 -5.72
N GLN A 206 17.16 -7.75 -7.02
CA GLN A 206 17.95 -6.59 -7.46
C GLN A 206 17.37 -5.26 -6.97
N LYS A 207 16.05 -5.18 -6.75
CA LYS A 207 15.37 -3.98 -6.21
C LYS A 207 15.55 -3.82 -4.70
N LYS A 208 16.16 -4.79 -4.01
CA LYS A 208 16.33 -4.80 -2.54
C LYS A 208 15.01 -4.55 -1.81
N PRO A 209 14.01 -5.40 -2.01
CA PRO A 209 12.68 -5.20 -1.44
C PRO A 209 12.74 -5.11 0.09
N TYR A 210 11.77 -4.39 0.69
CA TYR A 210 11.74 -4.14 2.14
C TYR A 210 10.66 -4.96 2.87
N PHE A 211 10.03 -5.91 2.19
CA PHE A 211 8.96 -6.75 2.74
C PHE A 211 9.34 -8.24 2.74
N VAL A 212 8.83 -8.96 3.70
CA VAL A 212 9.24 -10.33 4.03
C VAL A 212 8.87 -11.33 2.94
N GLU A 213 7.74 -11.14 2.29
CA GLU A 213 7.22 -12.04 1.23
C GLU A 213 8.21 -12.18 0.09
N ALA A 214 8.79 -11.08 -0.38
CA ALA A 214 9.73 -11.08 -1.49
C ALA A 214 10.91 -12.03 -1.27
N TYR A 215 11.46 -12.06 -0.07
CA TYR A 215 12.55 -12.96 0.27
C TYR A 215 12.08 -14.38 0.55
N TYR A 216 10.90 -14.54 1.14
CA TYR A 216 10.29 -15.84 1.38
C TYR A 216 9.96 -16.55 0.05
N ASP A 217 9.31 -15.85 -0.88
CA ASP A 217 8.90 -16.40 -2.17
C ASP A 217 10.11 -16.72 -3.04
N ALA A 218 11.12 -15.84 -3.07
CA ALA A 218 12.38 -16.13 -3.74
C ALA A 218 13.09 -17.35 -3.10
N ALA A 219 13.15 -17.43 -1.77
CA ALA A 219 13.76 -18.58 -1.08
C ALA A 219 13.02 -19.89 -1.40
N TYR A 220 11.68 -19.84 -1.50
CA TYR A 220 10.89 -20.99 -1.89
C TYR A 220 11.24 -21.48 -3.30
N VAL A 221 11.38 -20.55 -4.25
CA VAL A 221 11.79 -20.87 -5.63
C VAL A 221 13.16 -21.53 -5.66
N TYR A 222 14.16 -20.96 -4.98
CA TYR A 222 15.51 -21.53 -4.94
C TYR A 222 15.54 -22.90 -4.26
N MET A 223 14.76 -23.11 -3.19
CA MET A 223 14.60 -24.40 -2.53
C MET A 223 14.02 -25.45 -3.50
N LYS A 224 12.97 -25.09 -4.26
CA LYS A 224 12.35 -25.99 -5.26
C LYS A 224 13.29 -26.34 -6.40
N LEU A 225 14.23 -25.47 -6.73
CA LEU A 225 15.27 -25.71 -7.72
C LEU A 225 16.50 -26.46 -7.15
N GLY A 226 16.50 -26.78 -5.85
CA GLY A 226 17.57 -27.52 -5.18
C GLY A 226 18.74 -26.66 -4.66
N ASP A 227 18.68 -25.35 -4.81
CA ASP A 227 19.69 -24.42 -4.27
C ASP A 227 19.32 -24.02 -2.82
N PHE A 228 19.56 -24.96 -1.92
CA PHE A 228 19.28 -24.81 -0.49
C PHE A 228 20.16 -23.76 0.19
N GLU A 229 21.38 -23.54 -0.32
CA GLU A 229 22.30 -22.56 0.23
C GLU A 229 21.77 -21.13 -0.01
N LYS A 230 21.38 -20.84 -1.26
CA LYS A 230 20.77 -19.56 -1.61
C LYS A 230 19.43 -19.35 -0.90
N ALA A 231 18.61 -20.41 -0.80
CA ALA A 231 17.35 -20.34 -0.05
C ALA A 231 17.56 -19.96 1.42
N LEU A 232 18.55 -20.54 2.12
CA LEU A 232 18.88 -20.17 3.51
C LEU A 232 19.41 -18.74 3.64
N GLU A 233 20.20 -18.25 2.67
CA GLU A 233 20.63 -16.87 2.63
C GLU A 233 19.42 -15.90 2.55
N LEU A 234 18.48 -16.20 1.68
CA LEU A 234 17.26 -15.38 1.49
C LEU A 234 16.36 -15.40 2.73
N VAL A 235 16.20 -16.55 3.40
CA VAL A 235 15.47 -16.60 4.69
C VAL A 235 16.13 -15.72 5.75
N LYS A 236 17.46 -15.64 5.78
CA LYS A 236 18.15 -14.70 6.69
C LYS A 236 17.81 -13.24 6.37
N GLN A 237 17.68 -12.90 5.09
CA GLN A 237 17.26 -11.55 4.67
C GLN A 237 15.77 -11.31 5.00
N ALA A 238 14.90 -12.29 4.80
CA ALA A 238 13.50 -12.24 5.20
C ALA A 238 13.33 -11.91 6.70
N LYS A 239 14.15 -12.53 7.57
CA LYS A 239 14.15 -12.27 9.01
C LYS A 239 14.60 -10.86 9.42
N GLN A 240 15.25 -10.12 8.52
CA GLN A 240 15.62 -8.72 8.76
C GLN A 240 14.48 -7.74 8.39
N CYS A 241 13.49 -8.22 7.64
CA CYS A 241 12.34 -7.42 7.28
C CYS A 241 11.41 -7.25 8.49
N ARG A 242 10.84 -6.05 8.61
CA ARG A 242 9.84 -5.80 9.64
C ARG A 242 8.51 -6.47 9.25
N ILE A 243 8.06 -7.40 10.07
CA ILE A 243 6.72 -7.99 9.97
C ILE A 243 5.70 -7.00 10.53
N THR A 244 4.65 -6.75 9.77
CA THR A 244 3.55 -5.84 10.12
C THR A 244 2.21 -6.53 9.89
N PHE A 245 1.09 -5.86 10.14
CA PHE A 245 -0.22 -6.39 9.78
C PHE A 245 -0.39 -6.62 8.26
N MET A 246 0.37 -5.85 7.44
CA MET A 246 0.36 -6.04 5.98
C MET A 246 1.07 -7.32 5.55
N SER A 247 1.92 -7.88 6.39
CA SER A 247 2.71 -9.08 6.08
C SER A 247 1.83 -10.34 6.16
N THR A 248 1.95 -11.19 5.16
CA THR A 248 1.25 -12.50 5.09
C THR A 248 2.07 -13.63 5.71
N ILE A 249 3.38 -13.42 5.85
CA ILE A 249 4.32 -14.37 6.46
C ILE A 249 4.66 -13.92 7.88
N LYS A 250 4.56 -14.84 8.84
CA LYS A 250 4.87 -14.61 10.26
C LYS A 250 6.22 -15.22 10.65
N GLU A 251 6.74 -14.82 11.80
CA GLU A 251 8.05 -15.30 12.29
C GLU A 251 8.08 -16.82 12.48
N GLU A 252 6.99 -17.43 13.01
CA GLU A 252 6.91 -18.87 13.20
C GLU A 252 6.91 -19.63 11.87
N GLU A 253 6.38 -19.02 10.82
CA GLU A 253 6.36 -19.58 9.47
C GLU A 253 7.73 -19.53 8.83
N LEU A 254 8.44 -18.42 8.98
CA LEU A 254 9.85 -18.33 8.55
C LEU A 254 10.73 -19.34 9.28
N ALA A 255 10.51 -19.54 10.58
CA ALA A 255 11.28 -20.53 11.35
C ALA A 255 11.02 -21.97 10.86
N ARG A 256 9.75 -22.34 10.64
CA ARG A 256 9.39 -23.65 10.07
C ARG A 256 9.93 -23.85 8.67
N PHE A 257 9.89 -22.80 7.86
CA PHE A 257 10.43 -22.84 6.50
C PHE A 257 11.95 -23.02 6.49
N GLU A 258 12.67 -22.32 7.37
CA GLU A 258 14.11 -22.49 7.51
C GLU A 258 14.48 -23.94 7.89
N GLU A 259 13.75 -24.57 8.82
CA GLU A 259 13.98 -25.96 9.19
C GLU A 259 13.70 -26.93 8.04
N SER A 260 12.69 -26.68 7.22
CA SER A 260 12.41 -27.49 6.03
C SER A 260 13.54 -27.39 4.99
N ILE A 261 14.13 -26.20 4.80
CA ILE A 261 15.28 -26.02 3.90
C ILE A 261 16.50 -26.77 4.43
N LYS A 262 16.78 -26.67 5.75
CA LYS A 262 17.91 -27.39 6.39
C LYS A 262 17.78 -28.90 6.27
N SER A 263 16.57 -29.42 6.38
CA SER A 263 16.27 -30.85 6.20
C SER A 263 16.16 -31.26 4.73
N LYS A 264 16.34 -30.33 3.79
CA LYS A 264 16.15 -30.51 2.33
C LYS A 264 14.77 -31.06 1.96
N ASN A 265 13.74 -30.74 2.76
CA ASN A 265 12.37 -31.10 2.49
C ASN A 265 11.76 -30.13 1.48
N GLN A 266 11.54 -30.59 0.25
CA GLN A 266 10.93 -29.83 -0.83
C GLN A 266 9.39 -29.96 -0.88
N ASP A 267 8.80 -30.83 -0.07
CA ASP A 267 7.37 -31.12 -0.10
C ASP A 267 6.53 -30.13 0.73
N ILE A 268 7.17 -29.11 1.31
CA ILE A 268 6.46 -28.07 2.03
C ILE A 268 5.64 -27.22 1.05
N PRO A 269 4.34 -27.00 1.34
CA PRO A 269 3.50 -26.18 0.47
C PRO A 269 3.92 -24.71 0.52
N HIS A 270 3.80 -24.03 -0.62
CA HIS A 270 3.95 -22.57 -0.66
C HIS A 270 2.79 -21.91 0.05
N LYS A 271 3.09 -20.92 0.87
CA LYS A 271 2.07 -20.14 1.54
C LYS A 271 1.74 -18.89 0.73
N LEU A 272 0.64 -18.95 0.00
CA LEU A 272 0.03 -17.79 -0.61
C LEU A 272 -0.93 -17.17 0.41
N GLY A 273 -0.57 -16.03 0.98
CA GLY A 273 -1.33 -15.19 1.89
C GLY A 273 -2.38 -15.86 2.80
N SER A 274 -2.24 -15.71 4.11
CA SER A 274 -3.34 -15.99 5.05
C SER A 274 -3.75 -14.69 5.72
N PHE A 275 -5.06 -14.41 5.74
CA PHE A 275 -5.61 -13.27 6.46
C PHE A 275 -5.85 -13.67 7.91
N THR A 276 -5.39 -12.84 8.85
CA THR A 276 -5.49 -13.11 10.30
C THR A 276 -6.51 -12.23 11.01
N PHE A 277 -7.28 -11.46 10.25
CA PHE A 277 -8.37 -10.66 10.83
C PHE A 277 -9.65 -11.48 10.78
N SER A 278 -10.12 -11.95 11.94
CA SER A 278 -11.48 -12.43 12.13
C SER A 278 -12.16 -11.48 13.11
N PRO A 279 -13.08 -10.65 12.65
CA PRO A 279 -13.89 -9.82 13.56
C PRO A 279 -14.87 -10.66 14.40
N ASP A 280 -15.27 -11.85 13.92
CA ASP A 280 -16.16 -12.76 14.65
C ASP A 280 -15.79 -14.23 14.39
N LYS A 281 -15.86 -15.04 15.44
CA LYS A 281 -15.48 -16.45 15.46
C LYS A 281 -16.41 -17.40 14.68
N GLU A 282 -17.14 -16.96 13.67
CA GLU A 282 -18.18 -17.77 13.02
C GLU A 282 -18.03 -17.98 11.50
N GLN A 283 -16.87 -17.79 10.89
CA GLN A 283 -16.69 -18.25 9.49
C GLN A 283 -15.26 -18.73 9.24
N THR A 284 -14.88 -19.87 9.79
CA THR A 284 -13.82 -20.72 9.24
C THR A 284 -14.47 -21.86 8.46
N GLU A 285 -14.96 -21.58 7.26
CA GLU A 285 -15.15 -22.60 6.26
C GLU A 285 -13.85 -22.67 5.43
N GLU A 286 -13.23 -23.87 5.45
CA GLU A 286 -12.20 -24.21 4.46
C GLU A 286 -12.84 -24.11 3.07
N ILE A 287 -12.45 -23.10 2.30
CA ILE A 287 -12.90 -22.97 0.92
C ILE A 287 -12.13 -23.99 0.10
N ILE A 288 -12.71 -25.17 -0.07
CA ILE A 288 -12.37 -26.11 -1.14
C ILE A 288 -13.05 -25.58 -2.39
N LEU A 289 -12.27 -24.99 -3.30
CA LEU A 289 -12.80 -24.41 -4.53
C LEU A 289 -12.88 -25.49 -5.62
N GLU A 290 -14.09 -25.84 -6.01
CA GLU A 290 -14.39 -26.52 -7.27
C GLU A 290 -14.20 -25.55 -8.45
N TYR A 291 -13.67 -26.05 -9.54
CA TYR A 291 -13.45 -25.32 -10.79
C TYR A 291 -14.79 -25.06 -11.49
N ASP A 292 -15.09 -23.81 -11.82
CA ASP A 292 -16.14 -23.45 -12.76
C ASP A 292 -15.51 -22.79 -14.00
N ASP A 293 -15.61 -23.48 -15.13
CA ASP A 293 -14.96 -23.13 -16.41
C ASP A 293 -15.89 -22.37 -17.38
N GLU A 294 -16.98 -21.76 -16.95
CA GLU A 294 -17.91 -21.09 -17.86
C GLU A 294 -18.33 -19.70 -17.38
N GLU A 295 -17.74 -18.63 -17.96
CA GLU A 295 -18.48 -17.41 -18.30
C GLU A 295 -17.86 -16.69 -19.49
N GLU A 296 -18.62 -16.68 -20.62
CA GLU A 296 -18.31 -15.96 -21.85
C GLU A 296 -18.43 -14.43 -21.66
N SER A 297 -17.42 -13.73 -22.18
CA SER A 297 -17.30 -12.27 -22.14
C SER A 297 -18.27 -11.58 -23.08
N THR A 298 -19.06 -10.63 -22.56
CA THR A 298 -19.68 -9.58 -23.37
C THR A 298 -18.77 -8.35 -23.35
N ILE A 299 -18.13 -8.07 -24.47
CA ILE A 299 -17.34 -6.84 -24.67
C ILE A 299 -18.31 -5.70 -24.91
N VAL A 300 -18.29 -4.70 -24.05
CA VAL A 300 -18.97 -3.42 -24.29
C VAL A 300 -17.90 -2.40 -24.69
N GLU A 301 -17.95 -1.95 -25.94
CA GLU A 301 -17.12 -0.84 -26.43
C GLU A 301 -17.58 0.47 -25.79
N TYR A 302 -16.66 1.19 -25.16
CA TYR A 302 -16.87 2.55 -24.69
C TYR A 302 -15.98 3.52 -25.46
N GLU A 303 -16.58 4.63 -25.89
CA GLU A 303 -15.91 5.74 -26.57
C GLU A 303 -14.87 6.40 -25.65
N ALA A 304 -13.71 6.71 -26.23
CA ALA A 304 -12.60 7.37 -25.56
C ALA A 304 -12.93 8.83 -25.20
N PHE A 305 -12.64 9.21 -23.96
CA PHE A 305 -12.65 10.61 -23.54
C PHE A 305 -11.35 11.31 -23.94
N PRO A 306 -11.37 12.63 -24.25
CA PRO A 306 -10.21 13.35 -24.74
C PRO A 306 -9.14 13.55 -23.67
N ASP A 307 -7.89 13.51 -24.12
CA ASP A 307 -6.67 13.69 -23.34
C ASP A 307 -6.71 14.97 -22.48
N LEU A 308 -6.46 14.81 -21.18
CA LEU A 308 -6.22 15.93 -20.27
C LEU A 308 -4.71 16.05 -20.06
N GLU A 309 -4.20 17.24 -20.36
CA GLU A 309 -2.79 17.61 -20.20
C GLU A 309 -2.25 17.33 -18.78
N GLU A 310 -1.10 16.68 -18.71
CA GLU A 310 -0.37 16.41 -17.47
C GLU A 310 0.14 17.73 -16.86
N ASP A 311 -0.25 17.98 -15.61
CA ASP A 311 0.29 19.09 -14.82
C ASP A 311 1.60 18.65 -14.16
N GLU A 312 2.74 19.07 -14.73
CA GLU A 312 4.12 18.72 -14.33
C GLU A 312 4.54 19.21 -12.92
N ASN A 313 3.62 19.67 -12.08
CA ASN A 313 3.95 20.26 -10.77
C ASN A 313 3.38 19.51 -9.56
N ASP A 314 3.23 18.19 -9.61
CA ASP A 314 2.93 17.41 -8.41
C ASP A 314 4.22 17.04 -7.67
N PRO A 315 4.47 17.54 -6.43
CA PRO A 315 5.70 17.30 -5.68
C PRO A 315 5.77 15.92 -5.00
N PHE A 316 5.00 14.93 -5.43
CA PHE A 316 4.90 13.61 -4.78
C PHE A 316 5.07 12.42 -5.76
N ILE A 317 5.89 12.60 -6.82
CA ILE A 317 6.46 11.46 -7.55
C ILE A 317 7.77 11.00 -6.90
#